data_31d0065fec51f401ea44cb9d9d83229f
#
_entry.id   31d0065fec51f401ea44cb9d9d83229f
#
_cell.length_a   1.000
_cell.length_b   1.000
_cell.length_c   1.000
_cell.angle_alpha   90.00
_cell.angle_beta   90.00
_cell.angle_gamma   90.00
#
_symmetry.space_group_name_H-M   'P 1'
#
loop_
_entity.id
_entity.type
_entity.pdbx_description
1 polymer ?
#
loop_
_entity_poly.entity_id
_entity_poly.type
_entity_poly.pdbx_seq_one_letter_code
_entity_poly.pdbx_strand_id
1 'polypeptide(L)'
;MAKKVQKKTNKKVPAKASEPRVKDFLDLIAPTAVKFNTDHYVCGGTYRCTLALRSYPASTEELALLRRLGEKSGVTVHIYNRRTSAAEEDKIIHNAENKNKLDRGSTSSMKQAVTAEANLQDVAALIASMRKNSEPLIHCAVFIELSARDPDSLRALRDEVTSELIRSKLGADRLLLRQREGFLSSNPAGRNTFGSQFERVLPAKSVANLYPFNYSGKTD
;
A
#
# COMPACT_ATOMS: atom_id res chain seq x y z
N MET A 1 -6.02 55.96 -50.47
CA MET A 1 -6.61 56.02 -49.15
C MET A 1 -5.99 54.89 -48.28
N ALA A 2 -5.05 55.24 -47.39
CA ALA A 2 -4.33 54.27 -46.59
C ALA A 2 -4.92 54.25 -45.16
N LYS A 3 -5.45 53.10 -44.73
CA LYS A 3 -5.95 52.89 -43.34
C LYS A 3 -4.80 52.61 -42.39
N LYS A 4 -4.58 53.56 -41.45
CA LYS A 4 -3.67 53.40 -40.31
C LYS A 4 -4.22 52.34 -39.35
N VAL A 5 -3.47 51.26 -39.15
CA VAL A 5 -3.72 50.26 -38.09
C VAL A 5 -3.08 50.77 -36.81
N GLN A 6 -3.88 51.05 -35.79
CA GLN A 6 -3.40 51.39 -34.44
C GLN A 6 -3.03 50.13 -33.70
N LYS A 7 -1.73 49.98 -33.35
CA LYS A 7 -1.25 48.98 -32.41
C LYS A 7 -1.68 49.35 -30.99
N LYS A 8 -2.56 48.55 -30.38
CA LYS A 8 -2.85 48.60 -28.94
C LYS A 8 -1.69 48.03 -28.15
N THR A 9 -0.95 48.88 -27.46
CA THR A 9 0.06 48.48 -26.49
C THR A 9 -0.61 47.98 -25.20
N ASN A 10 -0.56 46.68 -24.94
CA ASN A 10 -0.96 46.10 -23.65
C ASN A 10 0.03 46.51 -22.55
N LYS A 11 -0.34 47.52 -21.75
CA LYS A 11 0.35 47.83 -20.48
C LYS A 11 0.17 46.65 -19.51
N LYS A 12 1.24 45.88 -19.26
CA LYS A 12 1.29 44.94 -18.14
C LYS A 12 1.13 45.74 -16.85
N VAL A 13 0.04 45.44 -16.13
CA VAL A 13 -0.16 45.93 -14.75
C VAL A 13 0.92 45.27 -13.90
N PRO A 14 1.73 46.03 -13.13
CA PRO A 14 2.72 45.43 -12.24
C PRO A 14 1.99 44.63 -11.16
N ALA A 15 2.36 43.35 -10.98
CA ALA A 15 1.87 42.52 -9.91
C ALA A 15 2.21 43.19 -8.58
N LYS A 16 1.19 43.53 -7.78
CA LYS A 16 1.33 44.03 -6.42
C LYS A 16 2.19 43.01 -5.66
N ALA A 17 3.35 43.46 -5.18
CA ALA A 17 4.16 42.66 -4.26
C ALA A 17 3.27 42.31 -3.06
N SER A 18 2.99 41.02 -2.87
CA SER A 18 2.26 40.54 -1.71
C SER A 18 3.10 40.81 -0.46
N GLU A 19 2.53 41.51 0.50
CA GLU A 19 3.15 41.68 1.84
C GLU A 19 3.53 40.30 2.38
N PRO A 20 4.67 40.18 3.12
CA PRO A 20 5.08 38.94 3.69
C PRO A 20 4.01 38.46 4.69
N ARG A 21 3.29 37.43 4.30
CA ARG A 21 2.24 36.81 5.11
C ARG A 21 2.91 36.24 6.36
N VAL A 22 2.45 36.65 7.53
CA VAL A 22 2.87 36.02 8.80
C VAL A 22 2.53 34.55 8.69
N LYS A 23 3.53 33.68 8.76
CA LYS A 23 3.34 32.23 8.70
C LYS A 23 2.57 31.78 9.92
N ASP A 24 1.37 31.27 9.72
CA ASP A 24 0.60 30.62 10.76
C ASP A 24 1.21 29.24 11.09
N PHE A 25 0.86 28.69 12.26
CA PHE A 25 1.33 27.33 12.66
C PHE A 25 1.05 26.29 11.59
N LEU A 26 -0.11 26.37 10.93
CA LEU A 26 -0.46 25.47 9.82
C LEU A 26 0.47 25.63 8.62
N ASP A 27 0.95 26.83 8.31
CA ASP A 27 1.91 27.09 7.24
C ASP A 27 3.30 26.50 7.56
N LEU A 28 3.61 26.28 8.83
CA LEU A 28 4.88 25.67 9.26
C LEU A 28 4.87 24.14 9.15
N ILE A 29 3.72 23.51 9.39
CA ILE A 29 3.57 22.05 9.37
C ILE A 29 3.03 21.50 8.04
N ALA A 30 2.31 22.33 7.27
CA ALA A 30 1.79 21.93 5.97
C ALA A 30 2.87 22.01 4.88
N PRO A 31 2.96 21.04 3.99
CA PRO A 31 3.87 21.13 2.85
C PRO A 31 3.46 22.29 1.94
N THR A 32 4.45 23.07 1.51
CA THR A 32 4.25 24.28 0.68
C THR A 32 3.56 23.96 -0.66
N ALA A 33 3.80 22.78 -1.21
CA ALA A 33 3.16 22.28 -2.41
C ALA A 33 3.25 20.75 -2.48
N VAL A 34 2.25 20.13 -3.07
CA VAL A 34 2.29 18.71 -3.45
C VAL A 34 2.08 18.62 -4.96
N LYS A 35 3.04 18.02 -5.67
CA LYS A 35 2.99 17.79 -7.11
C LYS A 35 2.98 16.30 -7.39
N PHE A 36 1.92 15.81 -8.05
CA PHE A 36 1.80 14.41 -8.44
C PHE A 36 2.33 14.19 -9.85
N ASN A 37 3.19 13.19 -10.01
CA ASN A 37 3.70 12.68 -11.27
C ASN A 37 3.17 11.25 -11.50
N THR A 38 3.59 10.62 -12.59
CA THR A 38 3.13 9.27 -12.98
C THR A 38 3.46 8.21 -11.94
N ASP A 39 4.67 8.21 -11.37
CA ASP A 39 5.21 7.15 -10.50
C ASP A 39 5.70 7.64 -9.14
N HIS A 40 5.64 8.93 -8.90
CA HIS A 40 6.04 9.56 -7.64
C HIS A 40 5.29 10.87 -7.42
N TYR A 41 5.46 11.46 -6.26
CA TYR A 41 5.01 12.82 -5.96
C TYR A 41 6.10 13.58 -5.20
N VAL A 42 6.04 14.91 -5.29
CA VAL A 42 6.93 15.80 -4.55
C VAL A 42 6.12 16.50 -3.50
N CYS A 43 6.57 16.42 -2.25
CA CYS A 43 5.90 17.00 -1.11
C CYS A 43 6.93 17.73 -0.24
N GLY A 44 6.81 19.06 -0.11
CA GLY A 44 7.69 19.85 0.72
C GLY A 44 9.19 19.74 0.34
N GLY A 45 9.50 19.57 -0.95
CA GLY A 45 10.88 19.42 -1.43
C GLY A 45 11.45 18.00 -1.34
N THR A 46 10.69 17.02 -0.85
CA THR A 46 11.07 15.59 -0.86
C THR A 46 10.34 14.85 -1.97
N TYR A 47 11.05 13.92 -2.61
CA TYR A 47 10.50 13.01 -3.59
C TYR A 47 9.97 11.78 -2.88
N ARG A 48 8.74 11.41 -3.18
CA ARG A 48 8.06 10.29 -2.51
C ARG A 48 7.32 9.41 -3.51
N CYS A 49 7.18 8.14 -3.21
CA CYS A 49 6.27 7.24 -3.91
C CYS A 49 5.64 6.26 -2.95
N THR A 50 4.43 5.81 -3.30
CA THR A 50 3.71 4.79 -2.53
C THR A 50 3.61 3.52 -3.35
N LEU A 51 3.93 2.39 -2.71
CA LEU A 51 3.73 1.03 -3.21
C LEU A 51 2.55 0.42 -2.45
N ALA A 52 1.79 -0.45 -3.10
CA ALA A 52 0.70 -1.20 -2.46
C ALA A 52 1.05 -2.69 -2.44
N LEU A 53 1.02 -3.31 -1.27
CA LEU A 53 1.28 -4.74 -1.14
C LEU A 53 0.13 -5.53 -1.76
N ARG A 54 0.46 -6.50 -2.64
CA ARG A 54 -0.53 -7.27 -3.38
C ARG A 54 -0.44 -8.76 -3.17
N SER A 55 0.77 -9.29 -3.07
CA SER A 55 1.03 -10.72 -2.93
C SER A 55 1.67 -11.01 -1.60
N TYR A 56 1.20 -12.07 -0.96
CA TYR A 56 1.66 -12.57 0.33
C TYR A 56 2.12 -14.01 0.17
N PRO A 57 3.11 -14.49 0.92
CA PRO A 57 3.51 -15.88 0.91
C PRO A 57 2.37 -16.78 1.42
N ALA A 58 2.25 -17.99 0.89
CA ALA A 58 1.26 -18.96 1.35
C ALA A 58 1.54 -19.40 2.81
N SER A 59 2.80 -19.50 3.17
CA SER A 59 3.26 -19.78 4.53
C SER A 59 4.58 -19.06 4.81
N THR A 60 4.84 -18.74 6.07
CA THR A 60 6.09 -18.15 6.50
C THR A 60 6.42 -18.63 7.91
N GLU A 61 7.68 -18.95 8.13
CA GLU A 61 8.25 -19.17 9.47
C GLU A 61 8.83 -17.88 10.05
N GLU A 62 9.02 -16.86 9.18
CA GLU A 62 9.56 -15.57 9.56
C GLU A 62 8.51 -14.76 10.33
N LEU A 63 8.88 -14.27 11.49
CA LEU A 63 8.09 -13.32 12.28
C LEU A 63 8.45 -11.89 11.88
N ALA A 64 7.47 -10.99 11.99
CA ALA A 64 7.67 -9.57 11.68
C ALA A 64 8.21 -9.33 10.25
N LEU A 65 7.51 -9.87 9.24
CA LEU A 65 7.92 -9.84 7.82
C LEU A 65 8.34 -8.44 7.30
N LEU A 66 7.73 -7.38 7.82
CA LEU A 66 8.01 -6.00 7.40
C LEU A 66 9.04 -5.30 8.31
N ARG A 67 9.64 -6.01 9.27
CA ARG A 67 10.60 -5.44 10.23
C ARG A 67 11.74 -4.71 9.54
N ARG A 68 12.39 -5.36 8.58
CA ARG A 68 13.55 -4.80 7.86
C ARG A 68 13.18 -3.54 7.08
N LEU A 69 11.93 -3.44 6.62
CA LEU A 69 11.42 -2.22 5.98
C LEU A 69 11.19 -1.11 7.00
N GLY A 70 10.63 -1.42 8.16
CA GLY A 70 10.40 -0.44 9.22
C GLY A 70 11.69 0.14 9.82
N GLU A 71 12.81 -0.56 9.71
CA GLU A 71 14.14 -0.10 10.16
C GLU A 71 14.85 0.79 9.13
N LYS A 72 14.39 0.84 7.87
CA LYS A 72 15.02 1.62 6.80
C LYS A 72 14.64 3.10 6.87
N SER A 73 15.66 3.96 6.77
CA SER A 73 15.44 5.39 6.63
C SER A 73 14.68 5.72 5.34
N GLY A 74 13.69 6.61 5.43
CA GLY A 74 12.87 7.01 4.30
C GLY A 74 11.79 6.00 3.91
N VAL A 75 11.55 4.97 4.72
CA VAL A 75 10.47 3.99 4.52
C VAL A 75 9.44 4.13 5.64
N THR A 76 8.18 4.24 5.26
CA THR A 76 7.05 4.24 6.21
C THR A 76 6.04 3.19 5.78
N VAL A 77 5.63 2.34 6.71
CA VAL A 77 4.66 1.26 6.46
C VAL A 77 3.32 1.63 7.08
N HIS A 78 2.27 1.61 6.28
CA HIS A 78 0.89 1.89 6.68
C HIS A 78 0.08 0.61 6.55
N ILE A 79 -0.49 0.14 7.65
CA ILE A 79 -1.29 -1.09 7.71
C ILE A 79 -2.73 -0.73 8.10
N TYR A 80 -3.66 -1.01 7.21
CA TYR A 80 -5.10 -0.83 7.42
C TYR A 80 -5.75 -2.18 7.69
N ASN A 81 -6.37 -2.31 8.83
CA ASN A 81 -7.03 -3.54 9.25
C ASN A 81 -8.52 -3.27 9.52
N ARG A 82 -9.36 -4.14 8.98
CA ARG A 82 -10.79 -4.17 9.24
C ARG A 82 -11.22 -5.60 9.56
N ARG A 83 -11.85 -5.78 10.69
CA ARG A 83 -12.42 -7.09 11.06
C ARG A 83 -13.56 -7.45 10.11
N THR A 84 -13.63 -8.71 9.70
CA THR A 84 -14.78 -9.27 9.01
C THR A 84 -15.94 -9.49 9.98
N SER A 85 -17.17 -9.36 9.51
CA SER A 85 -18.35 -9.84 10.24
C SER A 85 -18.49 -11.36 10.04
N ALA A 86 -19.24 -12.03 10.94
CA ALA A 86 -19.48 -13.48 10.82
C ALA A 86 -20.11 -13.85 9.45
N ALA A 87 -21.09 -13.07 9.00
CA ALA A 87 -21.72 -13.28 7.69
C ALA A 87 -20.75 -13.08 6.50
N GLU A 88 -19.80 -12.16 6.63
CA GLU A 88 -18.74 -11.94 5.64
C GLU A 88 -17.74 -13.11 5.64
N GLU A 89 -17.38 -13.63 6.81
CA GLU A 89 -16.49 -14.80 6.97
C GLU A 89 -17.10 -16.03 6.29
N ASP A 90 -18.36 -16.34 6.59
CA ASP A 90 -19.06 -17.47 5.97
C ASP A 90 -19.12 -17.35 4.44
N LYS A 91 -19.38 -16.15 3.93
CA LYS A 91 -19.40 -15.89 2.50
C LYS A 91 -18.02 -16.06 1.85
N ILE A 92 -16.98 -15.59 2.50
CA ILE A 92 -15.59 -15.72 1.99
C ILE A 92 -15.19 -17.19 1.94
N ILE A 93 -15.47 -17.95 3.01
CA ILE A 93 -15.16 -19.37 3.09
C ILE A 93 -15.93 -20.13 2.00
N HIS A 94 -17.24 -19.90 1.90
CA HIS A 94 -18.07 -20.56 0.88
C HIS A 94 -17.62 -20.27 -0.55
N ASN A 95 -17.27 -19.01 -0.85
CA ASN A 95 -16.74 -18.64 -2.16
C ASN A 95 -15.39 -19.30 -2.46
N ALA A 96 -14.51 -19.41 -1.46
CA ALA A 96 -13.23 -20.11 -1.62
C ALA A 96 -13.44 -21.61 -1.90
N GLU A 97 -14.33 -22.28 -1.18
CA GLU A 97 -14.69 -23.67 -1.41
C GLU A 97 -15.28 -23.90 -2.81
N ASN A 98 -16.23 -23.05 -3.23
CA ASN A 98 -16.88 -23.16 -4.53
C ASN A 98 -15.89 -22.94 -5.67
N LYS A 99 -15.02 -21.92 -5.56
CA LYS A 99 -13.98 -21.67 -6.57
C LYS A 99 -13.05 -22.88 -6.72
N ASN A 100 -12.58 -23.44 -5.63
CA ASN A 100 -11.69 -24.60 -5.66
C ASN A 100 -12.39 -25.84 -6.22
N LYS A 101 -13.69 -26.04 -5.95
CA LYS A 101 -14.49 -27.13 -6.57
C LYS A 101 -14.64 -26.97 -8.08
N LEU A 102 -14.87 -25.72 -8.54
CA LEU A 102 -14.97 -25.41 -9.97
C LEU A 102 -13.62 -25.61 -10.68
N ASP A 103 -12.53 -25.14 -10.07
CA ASP A 103 -11.19 -25.31 -10.62
C ASP A 103 -10.81 -26.79 -10.74
N ARG A 104 -11.22 -27.63 -9.77
CA ARG A 104 -11.04 -29.10 -9.85
C ARG A 104 -11.84 -29.73 -10.97
N GLY A 105 -13.08 -29.29 -11.22
CA GLY A 105 -13.98 -29.86 -12.24
C GLY A 105 -13.68 -29.43 -13.67
N SER A 106 -13.04 -28.28 -13.85
CA SER A 106 -12.81 -27.67 -15.18
C SER A 106 -11.40 -27.91 -15.74
N THR A 107 -10.51 -28.56 -14.98
CA THR A 107 -9.08 -28.61 -15.32
C THR A 107 -8.72 -29.82 -16.15
N SER A 108 -8.23 -29.60 -17.37
CA SER A 108 -7.69 -30.62 -18.28
C SER A 108 -6.24 -31.02 -17.97
N SER A 109 -5.54 -30.28 -17.07
CA SER A 109 -4.14 -30.54 -16.73
C SER A 109 -4.00 -31.20 -15.36
N MET A 110 -3.32 -32.33 -15.29
CA MET A 110 -3.04 -33.07 -14.06
C MET A 110 -2.32 -32.21 -13.00
N LYS A 111 -1.41 -31.30 -13.41
CA LYS A 111 -0.67 -30.40 -12.54
C LYS A 111 -1.60 -29.41 -11.85
N GLN A 112 -2.57 -28.87 -12.55
CA GLN A 112 -3.54 -27.93 -11.99
C GLN A 112 -4.53 -28.67 -11.06
N ALA A 113 -4.93 -29.89 -11.38
CA ALA A 113 -5.79 -30.71 -10.52
C ALA A 113 -5.10 -31.02 -9.16
N VAL A 114 -3.82 -31.37 -9.17
CA VAL A 114 -3.04 -31.58 -7.93
C VAL A 114 -2.91 -30.29 -7.12
N THR A 115 -2.71 -29.15 -7.79
CA THR A 115 -2.63 -27.85 -7.09
C THR A 115 -3.98 -27.45 -6.49
N ALA A 116 -5.09 -27.72 -7.19
CA ALA A 116 -6.43 -27.45 -6.66
C ALA A 116 -6.78 -28.33 -5.45
N GLU A 117 -6.35 -29.60 -5.45
CA GLU A 117 -6.52 -30.52 -4.32
C GLU A 117 -5.71 -30.03 -3.10
N ALA A 118 -4.45 -29.66 -3.28
CA ALA A 118 -3.61 -29.10 -2.21
C ALA A 118 -4.24 -27.82 -1.63
N ASN A 119 -4.73 -26.92 -2.48
CA ASN A 119 -5.41 -25.70 -2.05
C ASN A 119 -6.69 -25.99 -1.24
N LEU A 120 -7.46 -27.04 -1.60
CA LEU A 120 -8.63 -27.45 -0.81
C LEU A 120 -8.24 -27.96 0.57
N GLN A 121 -7.18 -28.74 0.66
CA GLN A 121 -6.66 -29.22 1.96
C GLN A 121 -6.17 -28.06 2.83
N ASP A 122 -5.45 -27.11 2.25
CA ASP A 122 -4.98 -25.91 2.94
C ASP A 122 -6.15 -25.04 3.46
N VAL A 123 -7.19 -24.85 2.65
CA VAL A 123 -8.41 -24.13 3.06
C VAL A 123 -9.12 -24.88 4.19
N ALA A 124 -9.26 -26.19 4.10
CA ALA A 124 -9.89 -26.99 5.15
C ALA A 124 -9.10 -26.94 6.48
N ALA A 125 -7.76 -27.04 6.41
CA ALA A 125 -6.87 -26.91 7.56
C ALA A 125 -6.96 -25.51 8.19
N LEU A 126 -7.03 -24.47 7.36
CA LEU A 126 -7.20 -23.08 7.83
C LEU A 126 -8.53 -22.92 8.57
N ILE A 127 -9.64 -23.38 8.00
CA ILE A 127 -10.98 -23.34 8.63
C ILE A 127 -10.97 -24.07 9.96
N ALA A 128 -10.37 -25.27 10.02
CA ALA A 128 -10.28 -26.04 11.25
C ALA A 128 -9.46 -25.31 12.33
N SER A 129 -8.34 -24.70 11.93
CA SER A 129 -7.50 -23.89 12.82
C SER A 129 -8.24 -22.65 13.34
N MET A 130 -8.95 -21.94 12.48
CA MET A 130 -9.75 -20.77 12.84
C MET A 130 -10.84 -21.13 13.85
N ARG A 131 -11.59 -22.22 13.61
CA ARG A 131 -12.64 -22.69 14.53
C ARG A 131 -12.07 -23.12 15.88
N LYS A 132 -10.94 -23.85 15.88
CA LYS A 132 -10.28 -24.32 17.11
C LYS A 132 -9.78 -23.15 17.96
N ASN A 133 -9.23 -22.11 17.33
CA ASN A 133 -8.59 -21.00 18.01
C ASN A 133 -9.49 -19.78 18.16
N SER A 134 -10.73 -19.82 17.64
CA SER A 134 -11.64 -18.65 17.52
C SER A 134 -10.96 -17.46 16.83
N GLU A 135 -10.12 -17.75 15.84
CA GLU A 135 -9.31 -16.75 15.14
C GLU A 135 -10.13 -16.04 14.05
N PRO A 136 -10.32 -14.71 14.13
CA PRO A 136 -11.10 -13.98 13.15
C PRO A 136 -10.30 -13.75 11.85
N LEU A 137 -11.04 -13.61 10.74
CA LEU A 137 -10.50 -13.07 9.51
C LEU A 137 -10.43 -11.55 9.57
N ILE A 138 -9.40 -11.00 8.95
CA ILE A 138 -9.13 -9.56 8.90
C ILE A 138 -8.88 -9.16 7.45
N HIS A 139 -9.60 -8.13 6.98
CA HIS A 139 -9.23 -7.41 5.77
C HIS A 139 -8.00 -6.55 6.07
N CYS A 140 -6.92 -6.83 5.39
CA CYS A 140 -5.65 -6.14 5.57
C CYS A 140 -5.20 -5.50 4.25
N ALA A 141 -4.87 -4.22 4.29
CA ALA A 141 -4.22 -3.51 3.20
C ALA A 141 -2.93 -2.87 3.71
N VAL A 142 -1.84 -3.02 2.96
CA VAL A 142 -0.53 -2.48 3.34
C VAL A 142 -0.03 -1.57 2.24
N PHE A 143 0.31 -0.34 2.61
CA PHE A 143 0.96 0.63 1.75
C PHE A 143 2.34 0.98 2.31
N ILE A 144 3.31 1.12 1.42
CA ILE A 144 4.70 1.42 1.77
C ILE A 144 5.04 2.75 1.09
N GLU A 145 5.20 3.80 1.89
CA GLU A 145 5.67 5.10 1.42
C GLU A 145 7.19 5.14 1.47
N LEU A 146 7.79 5.57 0.38
CA LEU A 146 9.23 5.79 0.23
C LEU A 146 9.48 7.29 0.08
N SER A 147 10.49 7.81 0.75
CA SER A 147 10.84 9.23 0.75
C SER A 147 12.33 9.42 0.60
N ALA A 148 12.75 10.29 -0.32
CA ALA A 148 14.14 10.63 -0.56
C ALA A 148 14.29 12.12 -0.93
N ARG A 149 15.53 12.63 -0.91
CA ARG A 149 15.81 14.05 -1.21
C ARG A 149 15.84 14.35 -2.71
N ASP A 150 16.14 13.36 -3.51
CA ASP A 150 16.28 13.48 -4.96
C ASP A 150 15.67 12.25 -5.68
N PRO A 151 15.39 12.36 -7.01
CA PRO A 151 14.75 11.28 -7.77
C PRO A 151 15.58 10.02 -7.88
N ASP A 152 16.91 10.14 -7.94
CA ASP A 152 17.78 8.99 -8.13
C ASP A 152 17.91 8.18 -6.85
N SER A 153 18.03 8.85 -5.71
CA SER A 153 17.94 8.21 -4.38
C SER A 153 16.57 7.55 -4.16
N LEU A 154 15.47 8.15 -4.64
CA LEU A 154 14.14 7.52 -4.55
C LEU A 154 14.07 6.23 -5.37
N ARG A 155 14.66 6.23 -6.59
CA ARG A 155 14.72 5.02 -7.43
C ARG A 155 15.54 3.92 -6.76
N ALA A 156 16.73 4.26 -6.25
CA ALA A 156 17.59 3.31 -5.55
C ALA A 156 16.88 2.70 -4.32
N LEU A 157 16.24 3.54 -3.50
CA LEU A 157 15.48 3.08 -2.34
C LEU A 157 14.30 2.17 -2.74
N ARG A 158 13.59 2.50 -3.81
CA ARG A 158 12.50 1.68 -4.32
C ARG A 158 12.98 0.31 -4.78
N ASP A 159 14.09 0.25 -5.51
CA ASP A 159 14.65 -0.99 -6.03
C ASP A 159 15.17 -1.87 -4.88
N GLU A 160 15.76 -1.27 -3.85
CA GLU A 160 16.18 -1.94 -2.63
C GLU A 160 14.98 -2.53 -1.87
N VAL A 161 13.92 -1.73 -1.64
CA VAL A 161 12.70 -2.17 -0.97
C VAL A 161 12.00 -3.28 -1.76
N THR A 162 11.93 -3.14 -3.09
CA THR A 162 11.35 -4.17 -3.95
C THR A 162 12.13 -5.48 -3.85
N SER A 163 13.45 -5.43 -3.83
CA SER A 163 14.31 -6.61 -3.65
C SER A 163 14.10 -7.27 -2.30
N GLU A 164 13.94 -6.49 -1.23
CA GLU A 164 13.65 -7.01 0.12
C GLU A 164 12.27 -7.68 0.19
N LEU A 165 11.24 -7.07 -0.44
CA LEU A 165 9.92 -7.67 -0.54
C LEU A 165 9.95 -9.01 -1.29
N ILE A 166 10.65 -9.08 -2.41
CA ILE A 166 10.82 -10.32 -3.19
C ILE A 166 11.51 -11.40 -2.34
N ARG A 167 12.54 -11.03 -1.57
CA ARG A 167 13.22 -11.96 -0.66
C ARG A 167 12.28 -12.55 0.39
N SER A 168 11.38 -11.74 0.91
CA SER A 168 10.32 -12.17 1.85
C SER A 168 9.10 -12.80 1.15
N LYS A 169 9.18 -13.08 -0.16
CA LYS A 169 8.09 -13.61 -1.00
C LYS A 169 6.84 -12.72 -0.98
N LEU A 170 7.03 -11.43 -0.73
CA LEU A 170 6.01 -10.39 -0.82
C LEU A 170 6.10 -9.71 -2.18
N GLY A 171 4.95 -9.32 -2.73
CA GLY A 171 4.90 -8.54 -3.97
C GLY A 171 4.14 -7.25 -3.77
N ALA A 172 4.67 -6.15 -4.29
CA ALA A 172 4.03 -4.84 -4.25
C ALA A 172 3.85 -4.26 -5.65
N ASP A 173 2.70 -3.64 -5.86
CA ASP A 173 2.39 -2.90 -7.07
C ASP A 173 2.88 -1.45 -6.96
N ARG A 174 3.43 -0.95 -8.06
CA ARG A 174 3.70 0.46 -8.24
C ARG A 174 2.39 1.15 -8.63
N LEU A 175 2.00 2.16 -7.86
CA LEU A 175 0.75 2.90 -8.09
C LEU A 175 0.92 3.92 -9.22
N LEU A 176 1.18 3.45 -10.46
CA LEU A 176 1.33 4.33 -11.62
C LEU A 176 0.04 5.12 -11.86
N LEU A 177 0.16 6.43 -12.10
CA LEU A 177 -0.93 7.38 -12.27
C LEU A 177 -1.88 7.52 -11.07
N ARG A 178 -1.60 6.81 -9.96
CA ARG A 178 -2.44 6.78 -8.77
C ARG A 178 -1.68 7.20 -7.49
N GLN A 179 -0.62 7.98 -7.67
CA GLN A 179 0.20 8.44 -6.55
C GLN A 179 -0.55 9.41 -5.64
N ARG A 180 -1.59 10.08 -6.13
CA ARG A 180 -2.47 10.92 -5.29
C ARG A 180 -3.25 10.08 -4.28
N GLU A 181 -3.85 8.98 -4.72
CA GLU A 181 -4.53 8.04 -3.82
C GLU A 181 -3.53 7.36 -2.88
N GLY A 182 -2.32 7.05 -3.39
CA GLY A 182 -1.22 6.57 -2.57
C GLY A 182 -0.87 7.53 -1.44
N PHE A 183 -0.66 8.80 -1.75
CA PHE A 183 -0.42 9.86 -0.76
C PHE A 183 -1.52 9.94 0.30
N LEU A 184 -2.79 9.93 -0.12
CA LEU A 184 -3.92 9.98 0.81
C LEU A 184 -4.00 8.73 1.70
N SER A 185 -3.55 7.56 1.21
CA SER A 185 -3.49 6.32 1.98
C SER A 185 -2.23 6.22 2.85
N SER A 186 -1.21 7.02 2.60
CA SER A 186 0.03 7.07 3.39
C SER A 186 0.09 8.24 4.36
N ASN A 187 -0.98 9.04 4.47
CA ASN A 187 -1.06 10.11 5.44
C ASN A 187 -1.43 9.54 6.81
N PRO A 188 -0.80 9.97 7.94
CA PRO A 188 -1.13 9.49 9.28
C PRO A 188 -2.60 9.65 9.68
N ALA A 189 -3.28 10.68 9.18
CA ALA A 189 -4.72 10.88 9.34
C ALA A 189 -5.52 10.31 8.17
N GLY A 190 -4.87 9.53 7.29
CA GLY A 190 -5.43 9.01 6.06
C GLY A 190 -6.34 7.81 6.26
N ARG A 191 -6.92 7.41 5.15
CA ARG A 191 -7.77 6.22 5.04
C ARG A 191 -7.35 5.44 3.81
N ASN A 192 -7.64 4.15 3.77
CA ASN A 192 -7.49 3.35 2.56
C ASN A 192 -8.40 3.90 1.46
N THR A 193 -7.84 4.66 0.51
CA THR A 193 -8.58 5.27 -0.60
C THR A 193 -8.84 4.30 -1.74
N PHE A 194 -8.18 3.14 -1.73
CA PHE A 194 -8.33 2.08 -2.73
C PHE A 194 -9.44 1.09 -2.39
N GLY A 195 -10.03 1.19 -1.19
CA GLY A 195 -11.05 0.26 -0.72
C GLY A 195 -10.57 -1.19 -0.77
N SER A 196 -11.39 -2.09 -1.31
CA SER A 196 -11.09 -3.52 -1.37
C SER A 196 -10.03 -3.91 -2.41
N GLN A 197 -9.58 -3.00 -3.28
CA GLN A 197 -8.67 -3.33 -4.39
C GLN A 197 -7.34 -3.95 -3.91
N PHE A 198 -6.79 -3.43 -2.81
CA PHE A 198 -5.55 -3.93 -2.21
C PHE A 198 -5.77 -4.63 -0.87
N GLU A 199 -7.01 -4.80 -0.46
CA GLU A 199 -7.32 -5.59 0.73
C GLU A 199 -7.12 -7.09 0.44
N ARG A 200 -6.51 -7.78 1.39
CA ARG A 200 -6.43 -9.23 1.46
C ARG A 200 -7.08 -9.71 2.74
N VAL A 201 -7.82 -10.79 2.63
CA VAL A 201 -8.41 -11.44 3.78
C VAL A 201 -7.38 -12.43 4.32
N LEU A 202 -6.96 -12.21 5.53
CA LEU A 202 -5.92 -12.99 6.21
C LEU A 202 -6.38 -13.37 7.62
N PRO A 203 -5.94 -14.52 8.16
CA PRO A 203 -6.10 -14.82 9.58
C PRO A 203 -5.42 -13.76 10.45
N ALA A 204 -5.97 -13.48 11.62
CA ALA A 204 -5.43 -12.47 12.54
C ALA A 204 -3.95 -12.72 12.89
N LYS A 205 -3.55 -13.97 13.09
CA LYS A 205 -2.17 -14.39 13.34
C LYS A 205 -1.24 -14.01 12.17
N SER A 206 -1.69 -14.20 10.93
CA SER A 206 -0.93 -13.83 9.74
C SER A 206 -0.78 -12.31 9.63
N VAL A 207 -1.82 -11.54 9.97
CA VAL A 207 -1.74 -10.08 10.01
C VAL A 207 -0.77 -9.62 11.08
N ALA A 208 -0.77 -10.25 12.26
CA ALA A 208 0.17 -9.94 13.34
C ALA A 208 1.63 -10.08 12.88
N ASN A 209 1.93 -11.07 12.03
CA ASN A 209 3.28 -11.26 11.47
C ASN A 209 3.71 -10.18 10.47
N LEU A 210 2.80 -9.34 9.98
CA LEU A 210 3.15 -8.21 9.11
C LEU A 210 3.68 -7.02 9.90
N TYR A 211 3.36 -6.91 11.19
CA TYR A 211 3.78 -5.78 11.99
C TYR A 211 5.30 -5.76 12.18
N PRO A 212 5.95 -4.59 11.97
CA PRO A 212 7.39 -4.47 12.01
C PRO A 212 7.96 -4.47 13.44
N PHE A 213 7.11 -4.62 14.45
CA PHE A 213 7.53 -4.58 15.84
C PHE A 213 8.04 -5.94 16.31
N ASN A 214 9.30 -5.99 16.68
CA ASN A 214 9.85 -7.09 17.45
C ASN A 214 10.21 -6.54 18.83
N TYR A 215 9.40 -6.88 19.82
CA TYR A 215 9.72 -6.56 21.20
C TYR A 215 10.71 -7.59 21.73
N SER A 216 11.99 -7.34 21.51
CA SER A 216 13.04 -7.99 22.30
C SER A 216 13.20 -7.18 23.59
N GLY A 217 12.25 -7.27 24.50
CA GLY A 217 12.39 -6.68 25.82
C GLY A 217 13.59 -7.33 26.51
N LYS A 218 14.68 -6.59 26.66
CA LYS A 218 15.58 -6.82 27.78
C LYS A 218 14.78 -6.38 29.00
N THR A 219 14.27 -7.35 29.74
CA THR A 219 13.95 -7.14 31.14
C THR A 219 15.28 -6.99 31.86
N ASP A 220 15.63 -5.76 32.23
CA ASP A 220 16.64 -5.51 33.25
C ASP A 220 16.15 -5.98 34.60
#